data_c5714955640a36e21dee47b7d7c077ee
#
_entry.id   c5714955640a36e21dee47b7d7c077ee
#
_cell.length_a   1.000
_cell.length_b   1.000
_cell.length_c   1.000
_cell.angle_alpha   90.00
_cell.angle_beta   90.00
_cell.angle_gamma   90.00
#
_symmetry.space_group_name_H-M   'P 1'
#
loop_
_entity.id
_entity.type
_entity.pdbx_description
1 polymer ?
#
loop_
_entity_poly.entity_id
_entity_poly.type
_entity_poly.pdbx_seq_one_letter_code
_entity_poly.pdbx_strand_id
1 'polypeptide(L)'
;KDVGKRESSRAISVIIPAYNIEKYIDQCLDSLQAQTFDDFEVICVDDGSDDRTRERIREHIKKDQRIRLIEMPHCGLAGAMRNTGIENADGKYCLFLDGDDFFEPDMLKKSYEKAEEDDADICLFDARLYNEKTKVYKEIDYIIQKEYLPAEIPFEGRKMPYTLNITTGCPWSKLIRKDLIDEYQLRFMLLPRSNDIYFIFMAMALAKRSHRTPNVSSAARRL
;
A
#
# COMPACT_ATOMS: atom_id res chain seq x y z
N LYS A 1 -17.32 2.39 -24.99
CA LYS A 1 -18.29 2.72 -23.92
C LYS A 1 -17.49 3.45 -22.87
N ASP A 2 -17.72 4.77 -22.76
CA ASP A 2 -17.20 5.57 -21.66
C ASP A 2 -17.73 4.95 -20.36
N VAL A 3 -16.88 4.28 -19.63
CA VAL A 3 -17.13 3.98 -18.22
C VAL A 3 -16.93 5.32 -17.52
N GLY A 4 -18.03 5.96 -17.14
CA GLY A 4 -18.00 7.24 -16.45
C GLY A 4 -17.01 7.16 -15.30
N LYS A 5 -16.02 8.06 -15.28
CA LYS A 5 -15.06 8.16 -14.16
C LYS A 5 -15.87 8.34 -12.88
N ARG A 6 -15.77 7.35 -11.99
CA ARG A 6 -16.33 7.47 -10.64
C ARG A 6 -15.51 8.55 -9.93
N GLU A 7 -16.13 9.64 -9.51
CA GLU A 7 -15.44 10.61 -8.65
C GLU A 7 -15.05 9.89 -7.36
N SER A 8 -13.75 9.84 -7.10
CA SER A 8 -13.21 9.26 -5.86
C SER A 8 -13.62 10.15 -4.69
N SER A 9 -14.18 9.56 -3.65
CA SER A 9 -14.63 10.28 -2.45
C SER A 9 -13.49 10.54 -1.46
N ARG A 10 -12.33 9.93 -1.66
CA ARG A 10 -11.12 10.04 -0.84
C ARG A 10 -9.87 10.14 -1.71
N ALA A 11 -8.82 10.75 -1.15
CA ALA A 11 -7.51 10.81 -1.82
C ALA A 11 -6.81 9.44 -1.82
N ILE A 12 -6.79 8.74 -0.69
CA ILE A 12 -6.09 7.45 -0.53
C ILE A 12 -6.99 6.42 0.15
N SER A 13 -7.00 5.19 -0.38
CA SER A 13 -7.47 4.00 0.34
C SER A 13 -6.26 3.18 0.79
N VAL A 14 -6.08 3.05 2.09
CA VAL A 14 -5.07 2.16 2.71
C VAL A 14 -5.71 0.81 2.95
N ILE A 15 -5.18 -0.24 2.31
CA ILE A 15 -5.71 -1.61 2.35
C ILE A 15 -4.79 -2.48 3.20
N ILE A 16 -5.34 -3.09 4.25
CA ILE A 16 -4.60 -3.89 5.23
C ILE A 16 -5.19 -5.29 5.30
N PRO A 17 -4.49 -6.32 4.75
CA PRO A 17 -4.84 -7.70 5.04
C PRO A 17 -4.51 -8.03 6.49
N ALA A 18 -5.41 -8.71 7.19
CA ALA A 18 -5.27 -9.07 8.59
C ALA A 18 -5.59 -10.54 8.82
N TYR A 19 -4.70 -11.26 9.51
CA TYR A 19 -4.92 -12.61 10.01
C TYR A 19 -4.02 -12.89 11.20
N ASN A 20 -4.62 -13.04 12.39
CA ASN A 20 -3.91 -13.38 13.64
C ASN A 20 -2.72 -12.45 13.93
N ILE A 21 -2.95 -11.13 13.86
CA ILE A 21 -1.95 -10.07 14.07
C ILE A 21 -2.25 -9.20 15.29
N GLU A 22 -2.92 -9.74 16.31
CA GLU A 22 -3.29 -8.99 17.52
C GLU A 22 -2.13 -8.24 18.20
N LYS A 23 -0.89 -8.74 18.01
CA LYS A 23 0.31 -8.13 18.62
C LYS A 23 0.75 -6.83 17.93
N TYR A 24 0.35 -6.64 16.66
CA TYR A 24 0.91 -5.60 15.80
C TYR A 24 -0.13 -4.59 15.33
N ILE A 25 -1.38 -5.01 15.18
CA ILE A 25 -2.43 -4.22 14.53
C ILE A 25 -2.66 -2.86 15.21
N ASP A 26 -2.52 -2.76 16.55
CA ASP A 26 -2.65 -1.49 17.24
C ASP A 26 -1.58 -0.49 16.77
N GLN A 27 -0.31 -0.89 16.71
CA GLN A 27 0.76 0.01 16.25
C GLN A 27 0.58 0.40 14.78
N CYS A 28 0.11 -0.52 13.94
CA CYS A 28 -0.22 -0.25 12.55
C CYS A 28 -1.29 0.85 12.46
N LEU A 29 -2.42 0.67 13.13
CA LEU A 29 -3.54 1.61 13.09
C LEU A 29 -3.23 2.93 13.80
N ASP A 30 -2.49 2.92 14.93
CA ASP A 30 -2.01 4.13 15.60
C ASP A 30 -1.15 4.98 14.67
N SER A 31 -0.29 4.36 13.85
CA SER A 31 0.55 5.07 12.88
C SER A 31 -0.25 5.75 11.77
N LEU A 32 -1.38 5.16 11.39
CA LEU A 32 -2.32 5.75 10.43
C LEU A 32 -3.15 6.88 11.06
N GLN A 33 -3.59 6.72 12.29
CA GLN A 33 -4.28 7.78 13.03
C GLN A 33 -3.39 9.00 13.29
N ALA A 34 -2.07 8.79 13.41
CA ALA A 34 -1.07 9.85 13.59
C ALA A 34 -0.61 10.54 12.29
N GLN A 35 -1.17 10.16 11.13
CA GLN A 35 -0.81 10.82 9.86
C GLN A 35 -1.18 12.30 9.86
N THR A 36 -0.31 13.13 9.27
CA THR A 36 -0.53 14.57 9.06
C THR A 36 -1.40 14.89 7.85
N PHE A 37 -2.03 13.89 7.27
CA PHE A 37 -2.93 13.94 6.13
C PHE A 37 -4.27 13.31 6.52
N ASP A 38 -5.40 13.97 6.22
CA ASP A 38 -6.71 13.54 6.72
C ASP A 38 -7.60 12.89 5.66
N ASP A 39 -7.37 13.15 4.37
CA ASP A 39 -8.23 12.67 3.29
C ASP A 39 -7.87 11.24 2.85
N PHE A 40 -8.07 10.29 3.74
CA PHE A 40 -7.89 8.86 3.46
C PHE A 40 -8.92 8.01 4.19
N GLU A 41 -9.03 6.77 3.75
CA GLU A 41 -9.72 5.69 4.44
C GLU A 41 -8.78 4.52 4.70
N VAL A 42 -9.11 3.70 5.70
CA VAL A 42 -8.40 2.45 6.03
C VAL A 42 -9.37 1.28 5.93
N ILE A 43 -9.03 0.31 5.10
CA ILE A 43 -9.82 -0.90 4.87
C ILE A 43 -9.05 -2.09 5.42
N CYS A 44 -9.37 -2.49 6.65
CA CYS A 44 -8.87 -3.74 7.20
C CYS A 44 -9.71 -4.89 6.65
N VAL A 45 -9.08 -5.88 6.02
CA VAL A 45 -9.76 -7.09 5.53
C VAL A 45 -9.24 -8.28 6.33
N ASP A 46 -10.10 -8.80 7.22
CA ASP A 46 -9.76 -9.90 8.12
C ASP A 46 -10.10 -11.25 7.47
N ASP A 47 -9.12 -12.15 7.47
CA ASP A 47 -9.22 -13.51 6.92
C ASP A 47 -9.67 -14.53 7.99
N GLY A 48 -10.71 -14.20 8.76
CA GLY A 48 -11.25 -15.11 9.77
C GLY A 48 -10.32 -15.33 10.97
N SER A 49 -9.70 -14.27 11.48
CA SER A 49 -8.83 -14.35 12.69
C SER A 49 -9.56 -15.01 13.87
N ASP A 50 -8.85 -15.84 14.61
CA ASP A 50 -9.32 -16.51 15.84
C ASP A 50 -8.70 -15.93 17.12
N ASP A 51 -7.76 -14.96 16.98
CA ASP A 51 -7.21 -14.15 18.06
C ASP A 51 -8.01 -12.83 18.26
N ARG A 52 -7.45 -11.88 18.99
CA ARG A 52 -8.11 -10.59 19.28
C ARG A 52 -7.93 -9.54 18.16
N THR A 53 -7.44 -9.89 16.97
CA THR A 53 -7.22 -8.95 15.86
C THR A 53 -8.48 -8.15 15.54
N ARG A 54 -9.63 -8.83 15.33
CA ARG A 54 -10.91 -8.16 15.00
C ARG A 54 -11.41 -7.25 16.10
N GLU A 55 -11.27 -7.68 17.37
CA GLU A 55 -11.66 -6.87 18.52
C GLU A 55 -10.86 -5.57 18.56
N ARG A 56 -9.53 -5.65 18.41
CA ARG A 56 -8.65 -4.47 18.39
C ARG A 56 -8.98 -3.52 17.25
N ILE A 57 -9.21 -4.02 16.05
CA ILE A 57 -9.62 -3.18 14.90
C ILE A 57 -10.95 -2.45 15.23
N ARG A 58 -11.93 -3.13 15.81
CA ARG A 58 -13.20 -2.50 16.20
C ARG A 58 -13.03 -1.41 17.28
N GLU A 59 -12.05 -1.53 18.14
CA GLU A 59 -11.73 -0.48 19.12
C GLU A 59 -11.15 0.78 18.43
N HIS A 60 -10.32 0.61 17.38
CA HIS A 60 -9.84 1.71 16.57
C HIS A 60 -10.97 2.38 15.76
N ILE A 61 -11.90 1.60 15.20
CA ILE A 61 -13.08 2.13 14.48
C ILE A 61 -13.91 3.07 15.35
N LYS A 62 -14.05 2.78 16.66
CA LYS A 62 -14.78 3.66 17.60
C LYS A 62 -14.10 5.02 17.76
N LYS A 63 -12.78 5.10 17.57
CA LYS A 63 -11.98 6.33 17.74
C LYS A 63 -11.81 7.08 16.43
N ASP A 64 -11.81 6.37 15.27
CA ASP A 64 -11.55 6.95 13.96
C ASP A 64 -12.48 6.36 12.89
N GLN A 65 -13.41 7.17 12.41
CA GLN A 65 -14.42 6.80 11.41
C GLN A 65 -13.82 6.54 10.01
N ARG A 66 -12.55 6.85 9.79
CA ARG A 66 -11.84 6.53 8.55
C ARG A 66 -11.50 5.04 8.44
N ILE A 67 -11.49 4.32 9.55
CA ILE A 67 -11.16 2.89 9.62
C ILE A 67 -12.43 2.06 9.50
N ARG A 68 -12.41 1.04 8.66
CA ARG A 68 -13.48 0.04 8.55
C ARG A 68 -12.92 -1.37 8.46
N LEU A 69 -13.73 -2.35 8.85
CA LEU A 69 -13.39 -3.76 8.88
C LEU A 69 -14.31 -4.54 7.94
N ILE A 70 -13.71 -5.35 7.07
CA ILE A 70 -14.39 -6.36 6.27
C ILE A 70 -13.95 -7.72 6.78
N GLU A 71 -14.90 -8.55 7.19
CA GLU A 71 -14.63 -9.90 7.70
C GLU A 71 -14.90 -10.92 6.60
N MET A 72 -13.94 -11.77 6.33
CA MET A 72 -14.04 -12.85 5.35
C MET A 72 -13.92 -14.22 6.04
N PRO A 73 -14.51 -15.27 5.47
CA PRO A 73 -14.16 -16.64 5.84
C PRO A 73 -12.68 -16.90 5.56
N HIS A 74 -12.02 -17.63 6.47
CA HIS A 74 -10.59 -17.95 6.31
C HIS A 74 -10.29 -18.67 5.01
N CYS A 75 -9.38 -18.11 4.22
CA CYS A 75 -8.91 -18.67 2.96
C CYS A 75 -7.37 -18.84 2.89
N GLY A 76 -6.62 -18.20 3.79
CA GLY A 76 -5.17 -18.28 3.86
C GLY A 76 -4.43 -17.55 2.72
N LEU A 77 -5.09 -16.63 2.02
CA LEU A 77 -4.55 -15.98 0.82
C LEU A 77 -4.57 -14.46 0.94
N ALA A 78 -3.43 -13.85 1.28
CA ALA A 78 -3.32 -12.39 1.40
C ALA A 78 -3.74 -11.64 0.12
N GLY A 79 -3.57 -12.26 -1.06
CA GLY A 79 -4.04 -11.72 -2.33
C GLY A 79 -5.57 -11.56 -2.40
N ALA A 80 -6.34 -12.49 -1.81
CA ALA A 80 -7.80 -12.40 -1.77
C ALA A 80 -8.24 -11.19 -0.93
N MET A 81 -7.64 -11.00 0.25
CA MET A 81 -7.93 -9.87 1.11
C MET A 81 -7.60 -8.52 0.45
N ARG A 82 -6.43 -8.42 -0.21
CA ARG A 82 -6.06 -7.22 -0.95
C ARG A 82 -7.02 -6.93 -2.11
N ASN A 83 -7.46 -7.97 -2.84
CA ASN A 83 -8.46 -7.82 -3.91
C ASN A 83 -9.81 -7.33 -3.37
N THR A 84 -10.28 -7.90 -2.25
CA THR A 84 -11.48 -7.42 -1.56
C THR A 84 -11.34 -5.97 -1.13
N GLY A 85 -10.15 -5.57 -0.64
CA GLY A 85 -9.84 -4.18 -0.33
C GLY A 85 -9.94 -3.27 -1.54
N ILE A 86 -9.37 -3.66 -2.70
CA ILE A 86 -9.46 -2.91 -3.97
C ILE A 86 -10.91 -2.70 -4.41
N GLU A 87 -11.74 -3.74 -4.33
CA GLU A 87 -13.16 -3.69 -4.73
C GLU A 87 -13.98 -2.73 -3.86
N ASN A 88 -13.56 -2.53 -2.63
CA ASN A 88 -14.20 -1.65 -1.66
C ASN A 88 -13.51 -0.29 -1.51
N ALA A 89 -12.44 -0.01 -2.25
CA ALA A 89 -11.70 1.24 -2.17
C ALA A 89 -12.41 2.37 -2.92
N ASP A 90 -12.54 3.53 -2.26
CA ASP A 90 -13.12 4.76 -2.82
C ASP A 90 -12.05 5.85 -3.08
N GLY A 91 -10.79 5.59 -2.72
CA GLY A 91 -9.67 6.50 -2.91
C GLY A 91 -9.21 6.62 -4.35
N LYS A 92 -8.70 7.81 -4.71
CA LYS A 92 -8.03 8.05 -5.99
C LYS A 92 -6.77 7.18 -6.15
N TYR A 93 -6.09 6.92 -5.04
CA TYR A 93 -4.93 6.04 -4.96
C TYR A 93 -5.18 4.91 -3.97
N CYS A 94 -4.58 3.75 -4.25
CA CYS A 94 -4.51 2.62 -3.34
C CYS A 94 -3.09 2.48 -2.77
N LEU A 95 -3.01 2.21 -1.48
CA LEU A 95 -1.80 1.88 -0.76
C LEU A 95 -2.04 0.56 -0.01
N PHE A 96 -1.11 -0.37 -0.11
CA PHE A 96 -1.20 -1.65 0.56
C PHE A 96 -0.20 -1.68 1.71
N LEU A 97 -0.68 -1.90 2.93
CA LEU A 97 0.14 -1.96 4.14
C LEU A 97 -0.05 -3.33 4.80
N ASP A 98 1.03 -4.00 5.12
CA ASP A 98 0.92 -5.23 5.91
C ASP A 98 0.63 -4.86 7.38
N GLY A 99 -0.26 -5.62 8.05
CA GLY A 99 -0.78 -5.22 9.36
C GLY A 99 0.23 -5.35 10.52
N ASP A 100 1.45 -5.85 10.26
CA ASP A 100 2.60 -5.86 11.16
C ASP A 100 3.61 -4.73 10.89
N ASP A 101 3.31 -3.87 9.89
CA ASP A 101 4.09 -2.69 9.53
C ASP A 101 3.46 -1.40 10.09
N PHE A 102 4.19 -0.30 10.02
CA PHE A 102 3.71 1.04 10.41
C PHE A 102 4.36 2.14 9.58
N PHE A 103 3.71 3.31 9.51
CA PHE A 103 4.13 4.43 8.69
C PHE A 103 4.71 5.60 9.49
N GLU A 104 5.63 6.33 8.88
CA GLU A 104 6.06 7.65 9.34
C GLU A 104 4.89 8.65 9.27
N PRO A 105 4.79 9.63 10.19
CA PRO A 105 3.62 10.51 10.31
C PRO A 105 3.27 11.35 9.09
N ASP A 106 4.22 11.65 8.21
CA ASP A 106 4.02 12.47 7.01
C ASP A 106 4.04 11.69 5.70
N MET A 107 4.03 10.36 5.78
CA MET A 107 4.19 9.48 4.62
C MET A 107 3.02 9.63 3.63
N LEU A 108 1.76 9.59 4.10
CA LEU A 108 0.60 9.73 3.23
C LEU A 108 0.58 11.09 2.55
N LYS A 109 0.85 12.17 3.30
CA LYS A 109 0.89 13.53 2.79
C LYS A 109 1.91 13.67 1.67
N LYS A 110 3.17 13.33 1.95
CA LYS A 110 4.27 13.49 0.99
C LYS A 110 4.10 12.66 -0.26
N SER A 111 3.65 11.41 -0.13
CA SER A 111 3.42 10.54 -1.29
C SER A 111 2.25 11.01 -2.14
N TYR A 112 1.17 11.50 -1.52
CA TYR A 112 0.02 12.04 -2.23
C TYR A 112 0.35 13.34 -2.95
N GLU A 113 0.93 14.33 -2.24
CA GLU A 113 1.32 15.62 -2.83
C GLU A 113 2.23 15.40 -4.05
N LYS A 114 3.19 14.47 -3.94
CA LYS A 114 4.08 14.17 -5.06
C LYS A 114 3.40 13.44 -6.21
N ALA A 115 2.49 12.54 -5.91
CA ALA A 115 1.69 11.85 -6.93
C ALA A 115 0.80 12.84 -7.71
N GLU A 116 0.22 13.84 -7.03
CA GLU A 116 -0.60 14.86 -7.66
C GLU A 116 0.23 15.87 -8.47
N GLU A 117 1.36 16.33 -7.93
CA GLU A 117 2.27 17.26 -8.62
C GLU A 117 2.71 16.72 -9.98
N ASP A 118 3.02 15.43 -10.05
CA ASP A 118 3.51 14.78 -11.27
C ASP A 118 2.41 14.09 -12.08
N ASP A 119 1.13 14.16 -11.63
CA ASP A 119 0.03 13.36 -12.17
C ASP A 119 0.43 11.88 -12.33
N ALA A 120 1.07 11.33 -11.30
CA ALA A 120 1.66 10.01 -11.34
C ALA A 120 0.62 8.90 -11.25
N ASP A 121 0.84 7.82 -11.99
CA ASP A 121 0.10 6.56 -11.85
C ASP A 121 0.65 5.73 -10.69
N ILE A 122 1.98 5.83 -10.47
CA ILE A 122 2.66 5.14 -9.37
C ILE A 122 3.68 6.08 -8.73
N CYS A 123 3.61 6.18 -7.40
CA CYS A 123 4.61 6.86 -6.60
C CYS A 123 5.36 5.81 -5.75
N LEU A 124 6.67 5.69 -5.99
CA LEU A 124 7.55 4.77 -5.27
C LEU A 124 8.19 5.49 -4.07
N PHE A 125 8.32 4.81 -2.96
CA PHE A 125 9.02 5.33 -1.78
C PHE A 125 9.87 4.27 -1.10
N ASP A 126 10.86 4.71 -0.35
CA ASP A 126 11.79 3.84 0.36
C ASP A 126 11.15 3.24 1.63
N ALA A 127 11.84 2.33 2.29
CA ALA A 127 11.43 1.74 3.55
C ALA A 127 12.64 1.54 4.46
N ARG A 128 12.36 1.38 5.75
CA ARG A 128 13.35 1.06 6.76
C ARG A 128 12.92 -0.18 7.55
N LEU A 129 13.86 -1.05 7.87
CA LEU A 129 13.62 -2.13 8.80
C LEU A 129 13.66 -1.58 10.24
N TYR A 130 12.68 -1.96 11.02
CA TYR A 130 12.64 -1.68 12.44
C TYR A 130 12.94 -2.96 13.23
N ASN A 131 13.99 -2.92 14.02
CA ASN A 131 14.30 -4.02 14.93
C ASN A 131 13.57 -3.77 16.26
N GLU A 132 12.58 -4.61 16.55
CA GLU A 132 11.73 -4.44 17.71
C GLU A 132 12.46 -4.62 19.05
N LYS A 133 13.49 -5.46 19.10
CA LYS A 133 14.30 -5.71 20.30
C LYS A 133 15.25 -4.55 20.63
N THR A 134 15.92 -4.03 19.60
CA THR A 134 16.93 -2.97 19.78
C THR A 134 16.36 -1.56 19.61
N LYS A 135 15.12 -1.44 19.09
CA LYS A 135 14.46 -0.17 18.73
C LYS A 135 15.24 0.66 17.70
N VAL A 136 16.05 0.01 16.87
CA VAL A 136 16.91 0.64 15.88
C VAL A 136 16.33 0.44 14.48
N TYR A 137 16.34 1.51 13.68
CA TYR A 137 16.03 1.46 12.25
C TYR A 137 17.27 1.15 11.44
N LYS A 138 17.09 0.37 10.37
CA LYS A 138 18.10 0.10 9.35
C LYS A 138 17.52 0.44 7.97
N GLU A 139 18.28 1.20 7.20
CA GLU A 139 17.92 1.49 5.81
C GLU A 139 17.87 0.19 4.98
N ILE A 140 16.90 0.15 4.05
CA ILE A 140 16.76 -0.94 3.09
C ILE A 140 17.17 -0.38 1.72
N ASP A 141 18.19 -0.95 1.12
CA ASP A 141 18.76 -0.52 -0.16
C ASP A 141 18.23 -1.33 -1.36
N TYR A 142 17.46 -2.39 -1.12
CA TYR A 142 16.98 -3.28 -2.18
C TYR A 142 15.52 -3.00 -2.61
N ILE A 143 14.79 -2.10 -1.96
CA ILE A 143 13.39 -1.79 -2.30
C ILE A 143 13.34 -0.98 -3.59
N ILE A 144 14.20 0.02 -3.72
CA ILE A 144 14.38 0.81 -4.93
C ILE A 144 15.84 0.71 -5.36
N GLN A 145 16.05 0.11 -6.53
CA GLN A 145 17.36 -0.06 -7.14
C GLN A 145 17.70 1.24 -7.89
N LYS A 146 18.45 2.11 -7.22
CA LYS A 146 18.71 3.48 -7.70
C LYS A 146 19.46 3.53 -9.03
N GLU A 147 20.27 2.54 -9.33
CA GLU A 147 21.01 2.39 -10.57
C GLU A 147 20.13 2.19 -11.81
N TYR A 148 18.90 1.72 -11.64
CA TYR A 148 17.93 1.54 -12.73
C TYR A 148 16.94 2.70 -12.85
N LEU A 149 16.97 3.68 -11.94
CA LEU A 149 16.13 4.86 -12.04
C LEU A 149 16.60 5.73 -13.22
N PRO A 150 15.67 6.22 -14.06
CA PRO A 150 16.04 7.14 -15.13
C PRO A 150 16.43 8.51 -14.56
N ALA A 151 17.21 9.26 -15.35
CA ALA A 151 17.56 10.63 -15.00
C ALA A 151 16.35 11.59 -15.05
N GLU A 152 15.38 11.28 -15.94
CA GLU A 152 14.15 12.05 -16.09
C GLU A 152 13.04 11.41 -15.28
N ILE A 153 12.36 12.20 -14.46
CA ILE A 153 11.22 11.81 -13.63
C ILE A 153 10.11 12.86 -13.85
N PRO A 154 8.85 12.45 -14.02
CA PRO A 154 8.33 11.08 -14.05
C PRO A 154 8.69 10.30 -15.30
N PHE A 155 8.69 8.98 -15.23
CA PHE A 155 9.03 8.08 -16.34
C PHE A 155 7.87 7.14 -16.70
N GLU A 156 7.88 6.66 -17.95
CA GLU A 156 6.91 5.69 -18.46
C GLU A 156 7.50 4.27 -18.38
N GLY A 157 6.88 3.39 -17.56
CA GLY A 157 7.41 2.06 -17.27
C GLY A 157 7.70 1.22 -18.52
N ARG A 158 6.76 1.15 -19.47
CA ARG A 158 6.92 0.34 -20.69
C ARG A 158 8.01 0.84 -21.65
N LYS A 159 8.46 2.10 -21.53
CA LYS A 159 9.57 2.67 -22.32
C LYS A 159 10.93 2.42 -21.69
N MET A 160 10.95 1.93 -20.46
CA MET A 160 12.19 1.69 -19.73
C MET A 160 12.67 0.26 -19.92
N PRO A 161 13.92 0.02 -20.36
CA PRO A 161 14.44 -1.33 -20.62
C PRO A 161 14.51 -2.19 -19.34
N TYR A 162 14.63 -1.56 -18.17
CA TYR A 162 14.81 -2.24 -16.89
C TYR A 162 13.73 -1.88 -15.86
N THR A 163 12.52 -1.57 -16.29
CA THR A 163 11.45 -1.10 -15.40
C THR A 163 11.17 -2.06 -14.23
N LEU A 164 11.27 -3.38 -14.48
CA LEU A 164 11.03 -4.39 -13.45
C LEU A 164 12.20 -4.58 -12.48
N ASN A 165 13.36 -3.96 -12.78
CA ASN A 165 14.50 -3.94 -11.88
C ASN A 165 14.50 -2.73 -10.93
N ILE A 166 13.70 -1.70 -11.21
CA ILE A 166 13.67 -0.47 -10.41
C ILE A 166 13.21 -0.75 -8.97
N THR A 167 12.29 -1.69 -8.78
CA THR A 167 11.71 -1.99 -7.46
C THR A 167 11.37 -3.47 -7.30
N THR A 168 11.25 -3.88 -6.06
CA THR A 168 10.78 -5.24 -5.74
C THR A 168 9.27 -5.37 -5.91
N GLY A 169 8.77 -6.61 -5.91
CA GLY A 169 7.33 -6.91 -5.99
C GLY A 169 6.53 -6.54 -4.74
N CYS A 170 7.14 -5.98 -3.68
CA CYS A 170 6.42 -5.62 -2.46
C CYS A 170 5.41 -4.49 -2.69
N PRO A 171 4.16 -4.58 -2.20
CA PRO A 171 3.14 -3.57 -2.45
C PRO A 171 3.21 -2.36 -1.51
N TRP A 172 3.77 -2.52 -0.31
CA TRP A 172 3.74 -1.54 0.78
C TRP A 172 4.69 -0.34 0.60
N SER A 173 5.46 -0.29 -0.48
CA SER A 173 6.33 0.84 -0.85
C SER A 173 5.83 1.62 -2.08
N LYS A 174 4.53 1.52 -2.38
CA LYS A 174 3.95 2.09 -3.61
C LYS A 174 2.56 2.65 -3.37
N LEU A 175 2.37 3.91 -3.76
CA LEU A 175 1.05 4.50 -3.91
C LEU A 175 0.65 4.35 -5.39
N ILE A 176 -0.46 3.68 -5.67
CA ILE A 176 -0.88 3.29 -7.02
C ILE A 176 -2.23 3.91 -7.34
N ARG A 177 -2.33 4.62 -8.47
CA ARG A 177 -3.59 5.22 -8.95
C ARG A 177 -4.65 4.14 -9.16
N LYS A 178 -5.83 4.34 -8.59
CA LYS A 178 -6.92 3.36 -8.69
C LYS A 178 -7.41 3.19 -10.13
N ASP A 179 -7.47 4.27 -10.91
CA ASP A 179 -7.84 4.20 -12.33
C ASP A 179 -6.93 3.24 -13.12
N LEU A 180 -5.62 3.20 -12.82
CA LEU A 180 -4.70 2.22 -13.44
C LEU A 180 -5.09 0.78 -13.07
N ILE A 181 -5.41 0.55 -11.80
CA ILE A 181 -5.83 -0.78 -11.33
C ILE A 181 -7.13 -1.21 -12.01
N ASP A 182 -8.08 -0.31 -12.15
CA ASP A 182 -9.40 -0.59 -12.70
C ASP A 182 -9.36 -0.71 -14.23
N GLU A 183 -8.63 0.16 -14.94
CA GLU A 183 -8.49 0.12 -16.40
C GLU A 183 -7.94 -1.23 -16.87
N TYR A 184 -6.92 -1.73 -16.21
CA TYR A 184 -6.27 -2.99 -16.58
C TYR A 184 -6.73 -4.19 -15.77
N GLN A 185 -7.77 -4.05 -14.93
CA GLN A 185 -8.31 -5.10 -14.08
C GLN A 185 -7.23 -5.84 -13.26
N LEU A 186 -6.25 -5.07 -12.76
CA LEU A 186 -5.14 -5.62 -12.00
C LEU A 186 -5.63 -6.24 -10.69
N ARG A 187 -5.22 -7.47 -10.42
CA ARG A 187 -5.56 -8.21 -9.21
C ARG A 187 -4.33 -8.96 -8.69
N PHE A 188 -4.25 -9.04 -7.37
CA PHE A 188 -3.29 -9.93 -6.71
C PHE A 188 -3.62 -11.37 -7.03
N MET A 189 -2.59 -12.19 -7.26
CA MET A 189 -2.79 -13.61 -7.52
C MET A 189 -3.25 -14.33 -6.25
N LEU A 190 -4.11 -15.33 -6.43
CA LEU A 190 -4.59 -16.17 -5.33
C LEU A 190 -3.59 -17.31 -5.06
N LEU A 191 -2.40 -16.93 -4.60
CA LEU A 191 -1.29 -17.81 -4.28
C LEU A 191 -0.89 -17.65 -2.82
N PRO A 192 -0.43 -18.73 -2.15
CA PRO A 192 0.03 -18.66 -0.76
C PRO A 192 1.27 -17.78 -0.56
N ARG A 193 2.10 -17.64 -1.60
CA ARG A 193 3.32 -16.83 -1.59
C ARG A 193 3.48 -16.10 -2.92
N SER A 194 4.23 -14.98 -2.92
CA SER A 194 4.53 -14.19 -4.12
C SER A 194 3.27 -13.75 -4.89
N ASN A 195 2.15 -13.57 -4.19
CA ASN A 195 0.87 -13.15 -4.76
C ASN A 195 0.89 -11.71 -5.28
N ASP A 196 1.86 -10.92 -4.85
CA ASP A 196 2.08 -9.51 -5.13
C ASP A 196 2.91 -9.24 -6.40
N ILE A 197 3.81 -10.16 -6.76
CA ILE A 197 4.79 -9.97 -7.85
C ILE A 197 4.11 -9.59 -9.17
N TYR A 198 3.11 -10.38 -9.59
CA TYR A 198 2.39 -10.12 -10.84
C TYR A 198 1.71 -8.75 -10.82
N PHE A 199 0.97 -8.45 -9.74
CA PHE A 199 0.23 -7.19 -9.60
C PHE A 199 1.16 -5.98 -9.71
N ILE A 200 2.26 -5.99 -8.94
CA ILE A 200 3.20 -4.86 -8.90
C ILE A 200 3.93 -4.70 -10.23
N PHE A 201 4.44 -5.77 -10.80
CA PHE A 201 5.20 -5.68 -12.05
C PHE A 201 4.31 -5.31 -13.24
N MET A 202 3.07 -5.77 -13.27
CA MET A 202 2.11 -5.32 -14.28
C MET A 202 1.76 -3.84 -14.09
N ALA A 203 1.51 -3.39 -12.85
CA ALA A 203 1.27 -1.98 -12.59
C ALA A 203 2.46 -1.10 -13.06
N MET A 204 3.70 -1.49 -12.70
CA MET A 204 4.92 -0.80 -13.14
C MET A 204 5.08 -0.76 -14.68
N ALA A 205 4.78 -1.86 -15.36
CA ALA A 205 4.90 -1.94 -16.82
C ALA A 205 3.81 -1.14 -17.54
N LEU A 206 2.63 -1.00 -16.96
CA LEU A 206 1.48 -0.32 -17.57
C LEU A 206 1.40 1.17 -17.23
N ALA A 207 2.06 1.60 -16.15
CA ALA A 207 2.09 2.99 -15.73
C ALA A 207 2.70 3.90 -16.80
N LYS A 208 2.01 4.98 -17.12
CA LYS A 208 2.47 6.02 -18.06
C LYS A 208 3.36 7.04 -17.36
N ARG A 209 3.16 7.22 -16.04
CA ARG A 209 3.87 8.21 -15.21
C ARG A 209 4.20 7.60 -13.86
N SER A 210 5.45 7.18 -13.71
CA SER A 210 5.98 6.66 -12.44
C SER A 210 6.96 7.65 -11.83
N HIS A 211 6.90 7.82 -10.51
CA HIS A 211 7.77 8.73 -9.75
C HIS A 211 8.37 8.02 -8.53
N ARG A 212 9.57 8.43 -8.14
CA ARG A 212 10.15 8.10 -6.84
C ARG A 212 10.10 9.30 -5.92
N THR A 213 9.45 9.18 -4.78
CA THR A 213 9.41 10.22 -3.74
C THR A 213 10.61 10.04 -2.80
N PRO A 214 11.61 10.92 -2.86
CA PRO A 214 12.72 10.86 -1.94
C PRO A 214 12.30 11.24 -0.50
N ASN A 215 13.01 10.72 0.49
CA ASN A 215 12.78 11.04 1.91
C ASN A 215 11.39 10.70 2.45
N VAL A 216 10.71 9.77 1.82
CA VAL A 216 9.48 9.13 2.31
C VAL A 216 9.79 7.67 2.53
N SER A 217 9.50 7.15 3.70
CA SER A 217 9.69 5.74 3.99
C SER A 217 8.55 5.18 4.84
N SER A 218 8.15 3.97 4.53
CA SER A 218 7.42 3.13 5.46
C SER A 218 8.43 2.47 6.42
N ALA A 219 8.01 2.13 7.61
CA ALA A 219 8.80 1.31 8.51
C ALA A 219 8.21 -0.09 8.56
N ALA A 220 9.01 -1.09 8.22
CA ALA A 220 8.63 -2.49 8.30
C ALA A 220 9.17 -3.11 9.59
N ARG A 221 8.35 -3.96 10.22
CA ARG A 221 8.75 -4.71 11.41
C ARG A 221 9.24 -6.10 10.98
N ARG A 222 10.37 -6.52 11.53
CA ARG A 222 10.81 -7.91 11.48
C ARG A 222 10.78 -8.52 12.88
N LEU A 223 10.28 -9.73 12.94
CA LEU A 223 10.32 -10.58 14.15
C LEU A 223 11.71 -11.12 14.42
#